data_beeae784adc0647818fcd232dc75d55e
#
_entry.id   beeae784adc0647818fcd232dc75d55e
#
_cell.length_a   1.000
_cell.length_b   1.000
_cell.length_c   1.000
_cell.angle_alpha   90.00
_cell.angle_beta   90.00
_cell.angle_gamma   90.00
#
_symmetry.space_group_name_H-M   'P 1'
#
loop_
_entity.id
_entity.type
_entity.pdbx_description
1 polymer ?
#
loop_
_entity_poly.entity_id
_entity_poly.type
_entity_poly.pdbx_seq_one_letter_code
_entity_poly.pdbx_strand_id
1 'polypeptide(L)'
;MKIAVPTEVKNNESRVALTPAGADRLVREGHRVIVQSGAGLGSRISDEAYRLAGAEIVATAEEAWTQADLLIKVKEPMAQEYGFLRPDLTLFTYLHLAADRALTTALVDAGTTAVAYETVQLPDRSLPLLVPMSEIAGRLSVTMGSYSLLRSNGGRGMLLGGIAGTPRAKTVVIGGGVAGEHAAANALGLGSKVTVIDISLPRLRELEHRYGGALETRASNRYDIAEELATADLVIGSVLIPGAAAPKLVTDDMVAAMKPGSVLVDIAIDQGGCFEGSRPTTHDDPTFAVHDSIYYCVANMPGAVPETATRALTNATLPYVSAIASKGWDRAASDDAALAKGLNVKGGRIVLDAVAQAHGL
;
A
#
# COMPACT_ATOMS: atom_id res chain seq x y z
N MET A 1 -11.02 -23.33 13.14
CA MET A 1 -11.46 -21.93 13.29
C MET A 1 -12.36 -21.54 12.13
N LYS A 2 -13.33 -20.64 12.33
CA LYS A 2 -14.15 -20.06 11.25
C LYS A 2 -13.48 -18.78 10.78
N ILE A 3 -13.08 -18.76 9.52
CA ILE A 3 -12.39 -17.62 8.89
C ILE A 3 -13.38 -16.99 7.92
N ALA A 4 -13.66 -15.69 8.08
CA ALA A 4 -14.60 -15.01 7.20
C ALA A 4 -13.95 -13.86 6.41
N VAL A 5 -14.46 -13.68 5.19
CA VAL A 5 -14.04 -12.67 4.22
C VAL A 5 -15.27 -11.90 3.77
N PRO A 6 -15.55 -10.72 4.31
CA PRO A 6 -16.63 -9.87 3.83
C PRO A 6 -16.24 -9.15 2.53
N THR A 7 -17.23 -8.59 1.86
CA THR A 7 -17.00 -7.64 0.75
C THR A 7 -16.44 -6.33 1.32
N GLU A 8 -15.44 -5.77 0.66
CA GLU A 8 -14.91 -4.45 1.00
C GLU A 8 -15.97 -3.37 0.70
N VAL A 9 -16.13 -2.44 1.64
CA VAL A 9 -17.15 -1.39 1.54
C VAL A 9 -16.55 0.01 1.39
N LYS A 10 -15.21 0.13 1.45
CA LYS A 10 -14.51 1.39 1.21
C LYS A 10 -14.59 1.76 -0.26
N ASN A 11 -14.82 3.04 -0.56
CA ASN A 11 -14.90 3.51 -1.94
C ASN A 11 -13.63 3.16 -2.73
N ASN A 12 -13.81 2.72 -3.98
CA ASN A 12 -12.75 2.30 -4.89
C ASN A 12 -11.89 1.14 -4.36
N GLU A 13 -12.41 0.31 -3.42
CA GLU A 13 -11.74 -0.91 -2.98
C GLU A 13 -12.36 -2.14 -3.63
N SER A 14 -11.64 -2.73 -4.55
CA SER A 14 -12.06 -3.90 -5.33
C SER A 14 -11.19 -5.14 -5.07
N ARG A 15 -10.25 -5.04 -4.14
CA ARG A 15 -9.44 -6.18 -3.69
C ARG A 15 -10.25 -7.07 -2.76
N VAL A 16 -9.78 -8.28 -2.53
CA VAL A 16 -10.34 -9.21 -1.54
C VAL A 16 -9.20 -9.85 -0.74
N ALA A 17 -9.45 -10.13 0.54
CA ALA A 17 -8.40 -10.57 1.47
C ALA A 17 -7.96 -12.04 1.29
N LEU A 18 -8.65 -12.82 0.47
CA LEU A 18 -8.36 -14.23 0.25
C LEU A 18 -8.59 -14.60 -1.21
N THR A 19 -7.73 -15.44 -1.77
CA THR A 19 -7.93 -16.07 -3.08
C THR A 19 -8.54 -17.48 -2.92
N PRO A 20 -9.13 -18.09 -3.97
CA PRO A 20 -9.56 -19.48 -3.93
C PRO A 20 -8.44 -20.46 -3.54
N ALA A 21 -7.21 -20.22 -4.00
CA ALA A 21 -6.06 -21.04 -3.60
C ALA A 21 -5.78 -20.95 -2.10
N GLY A 22 -5.94 -19.76 -1.50
CA GLY A 22 -5.84 -19.57 -0.06
C GLY A 22 -6.98 -20.24 0.69
N ALA A 23 -8.21 -20.18 0.15
CA ALA A 23 -9.38 -20.86 0.70
C ALA A 23 -9.19 -22.38 0.71
N ASP A 24 -8.78 -22.98 -0.42
CA ASP A 24 -8.49 -24.41 -0.54
C ASP A 24 -7.45 -24.86 0.50
N ARG A 25 -6.37 -24.08 0.68
CA ARG A 25 -5.36 -24.39 1.67
C ARG A 25 -5.94 -24.40 3.10
N LEU A 26 -6.67 -23.35 3.49
CA LEU A 26 -7.25 -23.24 4.83
C LEU A 26 -8.30 -24.32 5.09
N VAL A 27 -9.09 -24.70 4.08
CA VAL A 27 -10.06 -25.81 4.17
C VAL A 27 -9.34 -27.15 4.38
N ARG A 28 -8.25 -27.41 3.66
CA ARG A 28 -7.42 -28.62 3.86
C ARG A 28 -6.74 -28.66 5.23
N GLU A 29 -6.43 -27.50 5.81
CA GLU A 29 -5.92 -27.37 7.18
C GLU A 29 -7.02 -27.62 8.24
N GLY A 30 -8.28 -27.87 7.82
CA GLY A 30 -9.42 -28.19 8.70
C GLY A 30 -10.19 -26.95 9.19
N HIS A 31 -10.02 -25.81 8.52
CA HIS A 31 -10.75 -24.58 8.87
C HIS A 31 -12.02 -24.45 8.02
N ARG A 32 -13.03 -23.77 8.57
CA ARG A 32 -14.22 -23.38 7.83
C ARG A 32 -14.00 -21.98 7.26
N VAL A 33 -14.02 -21.86 5.94
CA VAL A 33 -13.84 -20.60 5.21
C VAL A 33 -15.19 -20.11 4.73
N ILE A 34 -15.55 -18.89 5.10
CA ILE A 34 -16.83 -18.24 4.80
C ILE A 34 -16.51 -16.98 3.99
N VAL A 35 -17.11 -16.85 2.81
CA VAL A 35 -16.90 -15.70 1.93
C VAL A 35 -18.26 -15.07 1.62
N GLN A 36 -18.36 -13.75 1.80
CA GLN A 36 -19.56 -13.03 1.39
C GLN A 36 -19.71 -13.07 -0.13
N SER A 37 -20.93 -13.32 -0.62
CA SER A 37 -21.24 -13.30 -2.04
C SER A 37 -20.79 -12.00 -2.70
N GLY A 38 -20.09 -12.13 -3.82
CA GLY A 38 -19.56 -11.01 -4.57
C GLY A 38 -18.24 -10.44 -4.07
N ALA A 39 -17.69 -10.88 -2.92
CA ALA A 39 -16.47 -10.31 -2.33
C ALA A 39 -15.26 -10.33 -3.29
N GLY A 40 -15.17 -11.34 -4.15
CA GLY A 40 -14.07 -11.49 -5.11
C GLY A 40 -14.28 -10.84 -6.47
N LEU A 41 -15.48 -10.34 -6.79
CA LEU A 41 -15.83 -9.91 -8.15
C LEU A 41 -14.96 -8.77 -8.66
N GLY A 42 -14.62 -7.83 -7.81
CA GLY A 42 -13.72 -6.72 -8.15
C GLY A 42 -12.32 -7.18 -8.57
N SER A 43 -11.88 -8.34 -8.08
CA SER A 43 -10.61 -8.99 -8.42
C SER A 43 -10.76 -10.13 -9.43
N ARG A 44 -11.86 -10.17 -10.19
CA ARG A 44 -12.18 -11.21 -11.19
C ARG A 44 -12.30 -12.62 -10.62
N ILE A 45 -12.68 -12.76 -9.36
CA ILE A 45 -12.87 -14.03 -8.68
C ILE A 45 -14.37 -14.22 -8.42
N SER A 46 -14.96 -15.29 -8.97
CA SER A 46 -16.38 -15.60 -8.78
C SER A 46 -16.65 -16.36 -7.48
N ASP A 47 -17.89 -16.29 -7.00
CA ASP A 47 -18.36 -17.10 -5.86
C ASP A 47 -18.18 -18.61 -6.14
N GLU A 48 -18.37 -19.03 -7.38
CA GLU A 48 -18.18 -20.42 -7.78
C GLU A 48 -16.73 -20.89 -7.62
N ALA A 49 -15.75 -20.01 -7.90
CA ALA A 49 -14.34 -20.33 -7.68
C ALA A 49 -14.04 -20.59 -6.19
N TYR A 50 -14.69 -19.86 -5.29
CA TYR A 50 -14.57 -20.09 -3.85
C TYR A 50 -15.30 -21.38 -3.41
N ARG A 51 -16.50 -21.68 -3.96
CA ARG A 51 -17.19 -22.96 -3.68
C ARG A 51 -16.37 -24.16 -4.10
N LEU A 52 -15.76 -24.09 -5.29
CA LEU A 52 -14.86 -25.16 -5.78
C LEU A 52 -13.62 -25.33 -4.89
N ALA A 53 -13.17 -24.28 -4.23
CA ALA A 53 -12.10 -24.32 -3.25
C ALA A 53 -12.57 -24.78 -1.84
N GLY A 54 -13.83 -25.15 -1.69
CA GLY A 54 -14.40 -25.64 -0.43
C GLY A 54 -14.88 -24.55 0.54
N ALA A 55 -14.92 -23.29 0.12
CA ALA A 55 -15.46 -22.20 0.93
C ALA A 55 -17.00 -22.17 0.87
N GLU A 56 -17.61 -21.73 1.97
CA GLU A 56 -19.04 -21.45 2.05
C GLU A 56 -19.30 -20.00 1.60
N ILE A 57 -20.33 -19.82 0.77
CA ILE A 57 -20.77 -18.48 0.35
C ILE A 57 -22.00 -18.09 1.16
N VAL A 58 -21.92 -16.96 1.83
CA VAL A 58 -23.02 -16.33 2.59
C VAL A 58 -23.53 -15.10 1.87
N ALA A 59 -24.80 -14.75 2.07
CA ALA A 59 -25.43 -13.69 1.30
C ALA A 59 -25.07 -12.28 1.79
N THR A 60 -24.88 -12.12 3.09
CA THR A 60 -24.77 -10.80 3.73
C THR A 60 -23.47 -10.61 4.49
N ALA A 61 -23.08 -9.34 4.69
CA ALA A 61 -21.95 -8.99 5.55
C ALA A 61 -22.20 -9.46 6.99
N GLU A 62 -23.43 -9.30 7.52
CA GLU A 62 -23.82 -9.74 8.86
C GLU A 62 -23.54 -11.22 9.07
N GLU A 63 -23.89 -12.07 8.10
CA GLU A 63 -23.62 -13.51 8.17
C GLU A 63 -22.12 -13.81 8.19
N ALA A 64 -21.31 -13.09 7.40
CA ALA A 64 -19.87 -13.25 7.40
C ALA A 64 -19.25 -12.80 8.73
N TRP A 65 -19.59 -11.60 9.19
CA TRP A 65 -19.01 -11.04 10.42
C TRP A 65 -19.40 -11.82 11.67
N THR A 66 -20.68 -12.17 11.83
CA THR A 66 -21.19 -12.81 13.06
C THR A 66 -20.69 -14.24 13.24
N GLN A 67 -20.41 -14.96 12.17
CA GLN A 67 -19.89 -16.32 12.21
C GLN A 67 -18.37 -16.41 12.38
N ALA A 68 -17.63 -15.33 12.19
CA ALA A 68 -16.17 -15.34 12.18
C ALA A 68 -15.56 -15.50 13.57
N ASP A 69 -14.58 -16.40 13.72
CA ASP A 69 -13.61 -16.34 14.82
C ASP A 69 -12.42 -15.43 14.39
N LEU A 70 -12.03 -15.52 13.10
CA LEU A 70 -11.04 -14.69 12.45
C LEU A 70 -11.67 -14.02 11.23
N LEU A 71 -11.73 -12.70 11.23
CA LEU A 71 -12.16 -11.91 10.07
C LEU A 71 -10.95 -11.32 9.37
N ILE A 72 -10.84 -11.55 8.07
CA ILE A 72 -9.78 -10.99 7.25
C ILE A 72 -10.36 -10.05 6.20
N LYS A 73 -9.80 -8.84 6.14
CA LYS A 73 -10.15 -7.79 5.19
C LYS A 73 -8.88 -7.25 4.52
N VAL A 74 -9.06 -6.43 3.50
CA VAL A 74 -7.99 -5.62 2.93
C VAL A 74 -7.89 -4.29 3.66
N LYS A 75 -9.00 -3.58 3.79
CA LYS A 75 -9.07 -2.25 4.42
C LYS A 75 -9.72 -2.31 5.79
N GLU A 76 -9.48 -1.26 6.54
CA GLU A 76 -10.08 -1.01 7.85
C GLU A 76 -11.60 -1.10 7.80
N PRO A 77 -12.24 -1.52 8.92
CA PRO A 77 -13.69 -1.43 9.06
C PRO A 77 -14.17 0.02 8.90
N MET A 78 -15.25 0.20 8.15
CA MET A 78 -15.95 1.48 8.00
C MET A 78 -17.05 1.61 9.05
N ALA A 79 -17.52 2.81 9.32
CA ALA A 79 -18.51 3.10 10.38
C ALA A 79 -19.74 2.18 10.36
N GLN A 80 -20.21 1.77 9.17
CA GLN A 80 -21.32 0.83 9.02
C GLN A 80 -21.00 -0.60 9.46
N GLU A 81 -19.71 -0.94 9.64
CA GLU A 81 -19.26 -2.26 10.08
C GLU A 81 -18.95 -2.30 11.60
N TYR A 82 -18.90 -1.15 12.29
CA TYR A 82 -18.54 -1.09 13.71
C TYR A 82 -19.51 -1.90 14.61
N GLY A 83 -20.78 -2.00 14.21
CA GLY A 83 -21.76 -2.80 14.95
C GLY A 83 -21.50 -4.30 14.98
N PHE A 84 -20.59 -4.81 14.14
CA PHE A 84 -20.20 -6.22 14.10
C PHE A 84 -18.96 -6.52 14.95
N LEU A 85 -18.27 -5.50 15.45
CA LEU A 85 -17.10 -5.68 16.31
C LEU A 85 -17.51 -6.29 17.66
N ARG A 86 -16.70 -7.22 18.20
CA ARG A 86 -17.00 -7.92 19.44
C ARG A 86 -15.75 -8.50 20.09
N PRO A 87 -15.78 -8.84 21.40
CA PRO A 87 -14.58 -9.25 22.15
C PRO A 87 -13.94 -10.57 21.70
N ASP A 88 -14.74 -11.49 21.17
CA ASP A 88 -14.32 -12.83 20.71
C ASP A 88 -13.86 -12.87 19.25
N LEU A 89 -13.85 -11.70 18.56
CA LEU A 89 -13.41 -11.57 17.20
C LEU A 89 -11.92 -11.21 17.14
N THR A 90 -11.17 -11.95 16.31
CA THR A 90 -9.87 -11.51 15.82
C THR A 90 -10.03 -10.89 14.44
N LEU A 91 -9.63 -9.63 14.29
CA LEU A 91 -9.65 -8.89 13.02
C LEU A 91 -8.21 -8.75 12.51
N PHE A 92 -7.94 -9.16 11.26
CA PHE A 92 -6.64 -9.05 10.62
C PHE A 92 -6.76 -8.35 9.27
N THR A 93 -6.25 -7.13 9.16
CA THR A 93 -6.44 -6.22 8.02
C THR A 93 -5.45 -5.05 8.08
N TYR A 94 -5.40 -4.17 7.07
CA TYR A 94 -4.84 -2.82 7.27
C TYR A 94 -5.77 -2.01 8.15
N LEU A 95 -5.25 -1.30 9.15
CA LEU A 95 -6.04 -0.58 10.14
C LEU A 95 -5.80 0.94 10.14
N HIS A 96 -4.54 1.36 9.99
CA HIS A 96 -4.15 2.79 10.01
C HIS A 96 -4.65 3.58 11.22
N LEU A 97 -4.69 2.96 12.41
CA LEU A 97 -5.36 3.47 13.61
C LEU A 97 -4.83 4.83 14.08
N ALA A 98 -3.54 5.11 13.89
CA ALA A 98 -2.97 6.42 14.28
C ALA A 98 -3.64 7.61 13.56
N ALA A 99 -4.25 7.39 12.40
CA ALA A 99 -4.96 8.41 11.63
C ALA A 99 -6.48 8.38 11.83
N ASP A 100 -7.04 7.35 12.49
CA ASP A 100 -8.50 7.16 12.65
C ASP A 100 -8.88 6.94 14.12
N ARG A 101 -9.22 8.04 14.78
CA ARG A 101 -9.67 8.00 16.18
C ARG A 101 -11.01 7.29 16.34
N ALA A 102 -11.94 7.43 15.37
CA ALA A 102 -13.27 6.84 15.47
C ALA A 102 -13.20 5.31 15.43
N LEU A 103 -12.45 4.75 14.48
CA LEU A 103 -12.22 3.31 14.41
C LEU A 103 -11.44 2.80 15.64
N THR A 104 -10.42 3.52 16.09
CA THR A 104 -9.66 3.15 17.29
C THR A 104 -10.58 3.04 18.51
N THR A 105 -11.45 4.01 18.73
CA THR A 105 -12.43 4.00 19.81
C THR A 105 -13.39 2.81 19.66
N ALA A 106 -13.94 2.59 18.46
CA ALA A 106 -14.87 1.48 18.22
C ALA A 106 -14.25 0.09 18.53
N LEU A 107 -12.98 -0.12 18.14
CA LEU A 107 -12.25 -1.35 18.43
C LEU A 107 -11.98 -1.54 19.93
N VAL A 108 -11.63 -0.46 20.64
CA VAL A 108 -11.41 -0.47 22.08
C VAL A 108 -12.72 -0.77 22.83
N ASP A 109 -13.81 -0.06 22.50
CA ASP A 109 -15.10 -0.22 23.15
C ASP A 109 -15.69 -1.63 22.92
N ALA A 110 -15.50 -2.18 21.71
CA ALA A 110 -15.92 -3.53 21.38
C ALA A 110 -15.03 -4.62 21.99
N GLY A 111 -13.83 -4.30 22.47
CA GLY A 111 -12.87 -5.29 23.00
C GLY A 111 -12.28 -6.24 21.94
N THR A 112 -12.43 -5.93 20.66
CA THR A 112 -11.97 -6.76 19.53
C THR A 112 -10.44 -6.90 19.54
N THR A 113 -9.94 -8.11 19.22
CA THR A 113 -8.50 -8.30 18.97
C THR A 113 -8.19 -7.81 17.56
N ALA A 114 -7.54 -6.64 17.44
CA ALA A 114 -7.26 -6.00 16.17
C ALA A 114 -5.77 -6.09 15.83
N VAL A 115 -5.47 -6.78 14.73
CA VAL A 115 -4.13 -7.05 14.22
C VAL A 115 -3.94 -6.36 12.88
N ALA A 116 -2.98 -5.45 12.80
CA ALA A 116 -2.73 -4.65 11.61
C ALA A 116 -1.65 -5.27 10.71
N TYR A 117 -1.93 -5.36 9.41
CA TYR A 117 -0.94 -5.81 8.42
C TYR A 117 0.31 -4.92 8.42
N GLU A 118 0.12 -3.61 8.46
CA GLU A 118 1.18 -2.61 8.35
C GLU A 118 2.11 -2.53 9.56
N THR A 119 1.77 -3.19 10.66
CA THR A 119 2.62 -3.21 11.86
C THR A 119 3.29 -4.56 12.13
N VAL A 120 2.97 -5.60 11.34
CA VAL A 120 3.78 -6.84 11.31
C VAL A 120 5.16 -6.50 10.80
N GLN A 121 6.20 -6.72 11.64
CA GLN A 121 7.54 -6.24 11.36
C GLN A 121 8.60 -7.28 11.67
N LEU A 122 9.42 -7.61 10.67
CA LEU A 122 10.56 -8.52 10.80
C LEU A 122 11.71 -7.93 11.64
N PRO A 123 12.67 -8.74 12.08
CA PRO A 123 13.82 -8.26 12.88
C PRO A 123 14.68 -7.21 12.16
N ASP A 124 14.76 -7.26 10.84
CA ASP A 124 15.44 -6.28 9.99
C ASP A 124 14.64 -4.98 9.79
N ARG A 125 13.50 -4.84 10.49
CA ARG A 125 12.56 -3.72 10.42
C ARG A 125 11.73 -3.65 9.13
N SER A 126 11.84 -4.61 8.22
CA SER A 126 10.97 -4.69 7.05
C SER A 126 9.53 -5.01 7.43
N LEU A 127 8.58 -4.56 6.61
CA LEU A 127 7.13 -4.70 6.81
C LEU A 127 6.57 -5.66 5.74
N PRO A 128 6.65 -6.99 5.95
CA PRO A 128 6.42 -7.99 4.91
C PRO A 128 5.02 -7.93 4.30
N LEU A 129 4.02 -7.46 5.04
CA LEU A 129 2.64 -7.37 4.56
C LEU A 129 2.35 -6.03 3.86
N LEU A 130 3.22 -5.02 4.02
CA LEU A 130 3.15 -3.76 3.30
C LEU A 130 3.96 -3.79 1.98
N VAL A 131 5.02 -4.60 1.93
CA VAL A 131 5.92 -4.74 0.76
C VAL A 131 5.15 -4.94 -0.54
N PRO A 132 4.18 -5.88 -0.69
CA PRO A 132 3.50 -6.11 -1.96
C PRO A 132 2.76 -4.87 -2.49
N MET A 133 2.17 -4.08 -1.60
CA MET A 133 1.49 -2.85 -1.99
C MET A 133 2.47 -1.75 -2.38
N SER A 134 3.62 -1.68 -1.71
CA SER A 134 4.70 -0.75 -2.06
C SER A 134 5.31 -1.08 -3.44
N GLU A 135 5.49 -2.36 -3.75
CA GLU A 135 5.97 -2.82 -5.07
C GLU A 135 5.00 -2.42 -6.19
N ILE A 136 3.70 -2.64 -5.98
CA ILE A 136 2.65 -2.27 -6.94
C ILE A 136 2.59 -0.73 -7.10
N ALA A 137 2.59 0.02 -6.00
CA ALA A 137 2.55 1.47 -6.04
C ALA A 137 3.77 2.04 -6.79
N GLY A 138 4.97 1.51 -6.55
CA GLY A 138 6.18 1.88 -7.28
C GLY A 138 6.04 1.68 -8.79
N ARG A 139 5.55 0.53 -9.23
CA ARG A 139 5.33 0.26 -10.66
C ARG A 139 4.24 1.14 -11.26
N LEU A 140 3.10 1.28 -10.57
CA LEU A 140 2.00 2.12 -11.03
C LEU A 140 2.38 3.59 -11.12
N SER A 141 3.23 4.10 -10.22
CA SER A 141 3.66 5.50 -10.25
C SER A 141 4.29 5.89 -11.59
N VAL A 142 5.09 5.00 -12.16
CA VAL A 142 5.72 5.23 -13.47
C VAL A 142 4.72 5.05 -14.61
N THR A 143 3.81 4.08 -14.51
CA THR A 143 2.76 3.87 -15.51
C THR A 143 1.86 5.11 -15.62
N MET A 144 1.37 5.59 -14.48
CA MET A 144 0.50 6.77 -14.41
C MET A 144 1.27 8.06 -14.73
N GLY A 145 2.52 8.17 -14.27
CA GLY A 145 3.40 9.28 -14.62
C GLY A 145 3.67 9.36 -16.12
N SER A 146 3.95 8.22 -16.76
CA SER A 146 4.12 8.13 -18.23
C SER A 146 2.85 8.51 -18.98
N TYR A 147 1.69 8.07 -18.51
CA TYR A 147 0.40 8.45 -19.07
C TYR A 147 0.13 9.95 -18.94
N SER A 148 0.45 10.54 -17.78
CA SER A 148 0.28 11.97 -17.51
C SER A 148 1.27 12.84 -18.31
N LEU A 149 2.42 12.31 -18.76
CA LEU A 149 3.36 13.01 -19.66
C LEU A 149 2.82 13.22 -21.08
N LEU A 150 1.75 12.51 -21.46
CA LEU A 150 1.13 12.69 -22.78
C LEU A 150 0.54 14.09 -22.89
N ARG A 151 0.66 14.71 -24.09
CA ARG A 151 0.14 16.03 -24.38
C ARG A 151 -1.37 16.13 -24.17
N SER A 152 -2.12 15.07 -24.46
CA SER A 152 -3.57 14.97 -24.23
C SER A 152 -3.96 15.11 -22.78
N ASN A 153 -3.05 14.81 -21.85
CA ASN A 153 -3.26 14.84 -20.40
C ASN A 153 -2.59 16.06 -19.74
N GLY A 154 -2.22 17.07 -20.54
CA GLY A 154 -1.55 18.28 -20.07
C GLY A 154 -0.04 18.18 -19.97
N GLY A 155 0.54 16.98 -20.11
CA GLY A 155 1.97 16.74 -20.02
C GLY A 155 2.76 17.34 -21.19
N ARG A 156 4.09 17.31 -21.06
CA ARG A 156 5.02 17.90 -22.05
C ARG A 156 5.12 17.13 -23.37
N GLY A 157 4.42 15.99 -23.54
CA GLY A 157 4.40 15.23 -24.79
C GLY A 157 5.67 14.40 -24.99
N MET A 158 6.23 13.81 -23.93
CA MET A 158 7.43 12.99 -23.99
C MET A 158 7.12 11.51 -23.77
N LEU A 159 7.81 10.66 -24.54
CA LEU A 159 7.86 9.22 -24.33
C LEU A 159 9.05 8.90 -23.41
N LEU A 160 8.84 8.07 -22.36
CA LEU A 160 9.91 7.79 -21.39
C LEU A 160 11.18 7.25 -22.02
N GLY A 161 11.06 6.27 -22.92
CA GLY A 161 12.21 5.66 -23.57
C GLY A 161 12.72 6.40 -24.80
N GLY A 162 12.04 7.43 -25.28
CA GLY A 162 12.32 8.03 -26.57
C GLY A 162 12.23 7.01 -27.72
N ILE A 163 12.79 7.36 -28.86
CA ILE A 163 13.04 6.46 -30.02
C ILE A 163 14.40 6.77 -30.61
N ALA A 164 14.84 6.02 -31.62
CA ALA A 164 16.11 6.28 -32.29
C ALA A 164 16.19 7.74 -32.81
N GLY A 165 17.23 8.44 -32.41
CA GLY A 165 17.45 9.86 -32.78
C GLY A 165 16.72 10.86 -31.85
N THR A 166 15.99 10.45 -30.84
CA THR A 166 15.33 11.36 -29.87
C THR A 166 15.87 11.18 -28.45
N PRO A 167 15.82 12.22 -27.59
CA PRO A 167 16.20 12.09 -26.19
C PRO A 167 15.22 11.20 -25.42
N ARG A 168 15.74 10.47 -24.43
CA ARG A 168 14.93 9.79 -23.41
C ARG A 168 14.49 10.78 -22.34
N ALA A 169 13.34 10.56 -21.76
CA ALA A 169 12.91 11.30 -20.57
C ALA A 169 13.78 10.96 -19.36
N LYS A 170 13.90 11.93 -18.44
CA LYS A 170 14.58 11.75 -17.16
C LYS A 170 13.57 11.54 -16.06
N THR A 171 13.67 10.41 -15.38
CA THR A 171 12.89 10.07 -14.19
C THR A 171 13.76 10.20 -12.96
N VAL A 172 13.32 11.00 -11.98
CA VAL A 172 13.95 11.15 -10.68
C VAL A 172 13.08 10.47 -9.61
N VAL A 173 13.66 9.55 -8.85
CA VAL A 173 12.99 8.83 -7.77
C VAL A 173 13.56 9.30 -6.44
N ILE A 174 12.73 9.90 -5.60
CA ILE A 174 13.10 10.38 -4.26
C ILE A 174 12.66 9.35 -3.22
N GLY A 175 13.63 8.68 -2.60
CA GLY A 175 13.47 7.53 -1.73
C GLY A 175 13.76 6.22 -2.47
N GLY A 176 14.83 5.52 -2.09
CA GLY A 176 15.26 4.24 -2.65
C GLY A 176 14.70 3.01 -1.92
N GLY A 177 13.61 3.16 -1.13
CA GLY A 177 12.93 2.05 -0.47
C GLY A 177 12.26 1.09 -1.44
N VAL A 178 11.36 0.21 -0.95
CA VAL A 178 10.68 -0.79 -1.81
C VAL A 178 9.94 -0.13 -2.97
N ALA A 179 9.10 0.87 -2.69
CA ALA A 179 8.32 1.55 -3.74
C ALA A 179 9.23 2.27 -4.74
N GLY A 180 10.26 2.97 -4.25
CA GLY A 180 11.21 3.70 -5.10
C GLY A 180 12.04 2.78 -5.98
N GLU A 181 12.51 1.65 -5.46
CA GLU A 181 13.21 0.66 -6.28
C GLU A 181 12.33 0.12 -7.40
N HIS A 182 11.07 -0.23 -7.10
CA HIS A 182 10.13 -0.73 -8.11
C HIS A 182 9.71 0.35 -9.11
N ALA A 183 9.67 1.62 -8.70
CA ALA A 183 9.54 2.75 -9.62
C ALA A 183 10.77 2.86 -10.54
N ALA A 184 11.98 2.84 -9.98
CA ALA A 184 13.22 2.89 -10.75
C ALA A 184 13.32 1.74 -11.76
N ALA A 185 13.05 0.51 -11.32
CA ALA A 185 13.04 -0.68 -12.17
C ALA A 185 12.05 -0.57 -13.34
N ASN A 186 10.83 -0.07 -13.07
CA ASN A 186 9.81 0.10 -14.11
C ASN A 186 10.20 1.23 -15.11
N ALA A 187 10.73 2.35 -14.61
CA ALA A 187 11.20 3.45 -15.45
C ALA A 187 12.38 3.00 -16.36
N LEU A 188 13.33 2.24 -15.82
CA LEU A 188 14.41 1.61 -16.60
C LEU A 188 13.87 0.67 -17.67
N GLY A 189 12.89 -0.19 -17.31
CA GLY A 189 12.23 -1.10 -18.24
C GLY A 189 11.53 -0.40 -19.40
N LEU A 190 11.02 0.82 -19.16
CA LEU A 190 10.44 1.69 -20.20
C LEU A 190 11.49 2.54 -20.93
N GLY A 191 12.78 2.38 -20.61
CA GLY A 191 13.89 3.02 -21.30
C GLY A 191 14.20 4.45 -20.83
N SER A 192 13.65 4.92 -19.70
CA SER A 192 13.97 6.23 -19.13
C SER A 192 15.42 6.32 -18.65
N LYS A 193 15.96 7.54 -18.55
CA LYS A 193 17.15 7.83 -17.74
C LYS A 193 16.69 7.96 -16.30
N VAL A 194 17.28 7.19 -15.38
CA VAL A 194 16.80 7.13 -13.99
C VAL A 194 17.88 7.58 -13.03
N THR A 195 17.52 8.52 -12.13
CA THR A 195 18.30 8.89 -10.95
C THR A 195 17.50 8.52 -9.69
N VAL A 196 18.12 7.81 -8.75
CA VAL A 196 17.54 7.52 -7.42
C VAL A 196 18.25 8.34 -6.36
N ILE A 197 17.47 9.04 -5.53
CA ILE A 197 17.97 9.88 -4.43
C ILE A 197 17.55 9.24 -3.11
N ASP A 198 18.51 8.98 -2.22
CA ASP A 198 18.23 8.44 -0.87
C ASP A 198 19.25 8.97 0.16
N ILE A 199 18.87 9.02 1.43
CA ILE A 199 19.79 9.39 2.52
C ILE A 199 20.74 8.24 2.90
N SER A 200 20.38 7.01 2.59
CA SER A 200 21.11 5.80 2.96
C SER A 200 22.15 5.43 1.91
N LEU A 201 23.41 5.78 2.14
CA LEU A 201 24.51 5.35 1.26
C LEU A 201 24.62 3.81 1.12
N PRO A 202 24.39 2.98 2.16
CA PRO A 202 24.30 1.54 1.98
C PRO A 202 23.23 1.13 0.96
N ARG A 203 22.05 1.76 1.04
CA ARG A 203 20.96 1.48 0.09
C ARG A 203 21.30 1.91 -1.35
N LEU A 204 21.92 3.07 -1.52
CA LEU A 204 22.37 3.53 -2.83
C LEU A 204 23.39 2.56 -3.46
N ARG A 205 24.36 2.04 -2.66
CA ARG A 205 25.33 1.02 -3.13
C ARG A 205 24.66 -0.28 -3.54
N GLU A 206 23.63 -0.72 -2.78
CA GLU A 206 22.86 -1.91 -3.13
C GLU A 206 22.15 -1.73 -4.48
N LEU A 207 21.51 -0.58 -4.70
CA LEU A 207 20.84 -0.26 -5.96
C LEU A 207 21.83 -0.17 -7.13
N GLU A 208 22.97 0.52 -6.95
CA GLU A 208 24.02 0.59 -7.94
C GLU A 208 24.53 -0.80 -8.34
N HIS A 209 24.81 -1.65 -7.34
CA HIS A 209 25.25 -3.02 -7.58
C HIS A 209 24.18 -3.85 -8.32
N ARG A 210 22.92 -3.73 -7.91
CA ARG A 210 21.81 -4.50 -8.48
C ARG A 210 21.53 -4.13 -9.94
N TYR A 211 21.62 -2.86 -10.29
CA TYR A 211 21.29 -2.34 -11.63
C TYR A 211 22.51 -2.09 -12.50
N GLY A 212 23.73 -2.37 -12.02
CA GLY A 212 24.94 -2.40 -12.82
C GLY A 212 25.25 -1.10 -13.57
N GLY A 213 24.94 0.06 -12.95
CA GLY A 213 25.15 1.37 -13.56
C GLY A 213 24.07 1.79 -14.58
N ALA A 214 22.97 1.03 -14.70
CA ALA A 214 21.85 1.43 -15.56
C ALA A 214 21.05 2.61 -14.99
N LEU A 215 21.20 2.88 -13.68
CA LEU A 215 20.66 4.06 -13.00
C LEU A 215 21.78 4.85 -12.33
N GLU A 216 21.52 6.14 -12.14
CA GLU A 216 22.36 7.01 -11.32
C GLU A 216 21.86 7.04 -9.89
N THR A 217 22.77 7.24 -8.93
CA THR A 217 22.44 7.39 -7.51
C THR A 217 22.95 8.73 -6.99
N ARG A 218 22.17 9.40 -6.13
CA ARG A 218 22.54 10.65 -5.46
C ARG A 218 22.22 10.59 -3.98
N ALA A 219 23.10 11.14 -3.15
CA ALA A 219 22.80 11.33 -1.72
C ALA A 219 21.75 12.44 -1.57
N SER A 220 20.73 12.18 -0.72
CA SER A 220 19.62 13.12 -0.53
C SER A 220 20.05 14.35 0.26
N ASN A 221 19.98 15.50 -0.38
CA ASN A 221 20.06 16.82 0.22
C ASN A 221 19.29 17.81 -0.66
N ARG A 222 18.99 18.99 -0.11
CA ARG A 222 18.17 20.00 -0.80
C ARG A 222 18.78 20.46 -2.14
N TYR A 223 20.10 20.59 -2.20
CA TYR A 223 20.79 21.11 -3.39
C TYR A 223 20.71 20.08 -4.54
N ASP A 224 21.08 18.82 -4.28
CA ASP A 224 21.06 17.78 -5.29
C ASP A 224 19.61 17.47 -5.75
N ILE A 225 18.62 17.52 -4.86
CA ILE A 225 17.21 17.40 -5.23
C ILE A 225 16.83 18.52 -6.23
N ALA A 226 17.15 19.78 -5.92
CA ALA A 226 16.82 20.90 -6.79
C ALA A 226 17.49 20.80 -8.17
N GLU A 227 18.78 20.41 -8.22
CA GLU A 227 19.53 20.22 -9.45
C GLU A 227 18.89 19.12 -10.35
N GLU A 228 18.53 17.99 -9.73
CA GLU A 228 17.92 16.86 -10.44
C GLU A 228 16.53 17.20 -10.97
N LEU A 229 15.70 17.91 -10.16
CA LEU A 229 14.36 18.31 -10.55
C LEU A 229 14.34 19.31 -11.69
N ALA A 230 15.25 20.28 -11.75
CA ALA A 230 15.33 21.25 -12.83
C ALA A 230 15.42 20.61 -14.24
N THR A 231 15.95 19.38 -14.31
CA THR A 231 16.12 18.63 -15.56
C THR A 231 15.18 17.42 -15.67
N ALA A 232 14.38 17.11 -14.66
CA ALA A 232 13.44 15.99 -14.64
C ALA A 232 12.25 16.21 -15.59
N ASP A 233 11.74 15.13 -16.13
CA ASP A 233 10.48 15.06 -16.86
C ASP A 233 9.42 14.34 -16.03
N LEU A 234 9.82 13.35 -15.21
CA LEU A 234 8.99 12.62 -14.26
C LEU A 234 9.69 12.56 -12.90
N VAL A 235 8.99 12.89 -11.83
CA VAL A 235 9.47 12.77 -10.45
C VAL A 235 8.56 11.84 -9.67
N ILE A 236 9.15 10.86 -8.96
CA ILE A 236 8.43 9.94 -8.10
C ILE A 236 8.84 10.18 -6.65
N GLY A 237 7.90 10.60 -5.82
CA GLY A 237 8.06 10.71 -4.37
C GLY A 237 7.67 9.41 -3.67
N SER A 238 8.63 8.73 -3.04
CA SER A 238 8.44 7.41 -2.45
C SER A 238 9.07 7.27 -1.06
N VAL A 239 9.18 8.39 -0.34
CA VAL A 239 9.73 8.39 1.02
C VAL A 239 8.64 8.00 2.02
N LEU A 240 8.89 6.94 2.76
CA LEU A 240 8.02 6.44 3.82
C LEU A 240 8.80 6.40 5.13
N ILE A 241 8.26 7.04 6.17
CA ILE A 241 8.74 6.92 7.55
C ILE A 241 7.67 6.15 8.34
N PRO A 242 7.95 4.91 8.80
CA PRO A 242 6.97 4.14 9.55
C PRO A 242 6.46 4.89 10.78
N GLY A 243 5.14 5.08 10.88
CA GLY A 243 4.50 5.75 12.01
C GLY A 243 4.63 7.28 12.08
N ALA A 244 5.20 7.93 11.04
CA ALA A 244 5.34 9.39 10.99
C ALA A 244 4.89 9.97 9.64
N ALA A 245 4.61 11.26 9.61
CA ALA A 245 4.36 11.98 8.36
C ALA A 245 5.61 12.01 7.47
N ALA A 246 5.42 11.96 6.16
CA ALA A 246 6.51 12.10 5.21
C ALA A 246 7.11 13.53 5.28
N PRO A 247 8.45 13.68 5.24
CA PRO A 247 9.08 14.99 5.20
C PRO A 247 8.83 15.66 3.84
N LYS A 248 8.64 16.98 3.83
CA LYS A 248 8.53 17.76 2.60
C LYS A 248 9.92 17.98 2.00
N LEU A 249 10.29 17.17 1.01
CA LEU A 249 11.61 17.19 0.36
C LEU A 249 11.65 18.03 -0.90
N VAL A 250 10.53 18.15 -1.60
CA VAL A 250 10.38 18.99 -2.79
C VAL A 250 9.58 20.23 -2.43
N THR A 251 10.24 21.38 -2.52
CA THR A 251 9.62 22.69 -2.20
C THR A 251 8.90 23.27 -3.41
N ASP A 252 7.99 24.22 -3.17
CA ASP A 252 7.24 24.91 -4.22
C ASP A 252 8.18 25.60 -5.24
N ASP A 253 9.25 26.24 -4.77
CA ASP A 253 10.27 26.87 -5.62
C ASP A 253 10.97 25.86 -6.55
N MET A 254 11.24 24.64 -6.07
CA MET A 254 11.82 23.59 -6.89
C MET A 254 10.87 23.18 -8.02
N VAL A 255 9.58 23.09 -7.73
CA VAL A 255 8.54 22.75 -8.74
C VAL A 255 8.37 23.89 -9.75
N ALA A 256 8.39 25.13 -9.31
CA ALA A 256 8.34 26.30 -10.20
C ALA A 256 9.52 26.37 -11.19
N ALA A 257 10.68 25.79 -10.78
CA ALA A 257 11.87 25.75 -11.63
C ALA A 257 11.91 24.54 -12.58
N MET A 258 10.96 23.61 -12.53
CA MET A 258 10.90 22.45 -13.40
C MET A 258 10.51 22.81 -14.83
N LYS A 259 10.76 21.88 -15.74
CA LYS A 259 10.35 22.05 -17.15
C LYS A 259 8.81 22.06 -17.25
N PRO A 260 8.20 22.96 -18.04
CA PRO A 260 6.75 22.97 -18.23
C PRO A 260 6.21 21.62 -18.73
N GLY A 261 5.11 21.18 -18.11
CA GLY A 261 4.46 19.90 -18.37
C GLY A 261 5.18 18.68 -17.77
N SER A 262 6.14 18.88 -16.87
CA SER A 262 6.70 17.80 -16.05
C SER A 262 5.65 17.20 -15.11
N VAL A 263 5.85 15.94 -14.73
CA VAL A 263 4.89 15.21 -13.88
C VAL A 263 5.55 14.81 -12.57
N LEU A 264 4.82 15.03 -11.47
CA LEU A 264 5.23 14.59 -10.12
C LEU A 264 4.18 13.60 -9.58
N VAL A 265 4.63 12.40 -9.23
CA VAL A 265 3.78 11.36 -8.62
C VAL A 265 4.19 11.17 -7.18
N ASP A 266 3.27 11.42 -6.25
CA ASP A 266 3.52 11.30 -4.81
C ASP A 266 2.91 10.01 -4.26
N ILE A 267 3.73 8.95 -4.15
CA ILE A 267 3.30 7.66 -3.55
C ILE A 267 3.09 7.81 -2.03
N ALA A 268 3.80 8.76 -1.41
CA ALA A 268 3.74 8.99 0.04
C ALA A 268 2.49 9.77 0.48
N ILE A 269 1.53 10.00 -0.42
CA ILE A 269 0.36 10.85 -0.16
C ILE A 269 -0.47 10.38 1.03
N ASP A 270 -0.58 9.08 1.27
CA ASP A 270 -1.29 8.50 2.41
C ASP A 270 -0.67 8.92 3.77
N GLN A 271 0.58 9.40 3.76
CA GLN A 271 1.31 9.94 4.91
C GLN A 271 1.56 11.45 4.80
N GLY A 272 0.69 12.17 4.08
CA GLY A 272 0.76 13.61 3.88
C GLY A 272 1.59 14.05 2.68
N GLY A 273 2.24 13.14 1.96
CA GLY A 273 3.04 13.40 0.78
C GLY A 273 4.41 14.04 1.07
N CYS A 274 5.38 13.83 0.18
CA CYS A 274 6.74 14.36 0.31
C CYS A 274 7.01 15.62 -0.55
N PHE A 275 6.02 16.13 -1.26
CA PHE A 275 6.10 17.41 -1.98
C PHE A 275 5.28 18.48 -1.26
N GLU A 276 5.78 19.73 -1.24
CA GLU A 276 4.95 20.88 -0.89
C GLU A 276 3.81 20.99 -1.92
N GLY A 277 2.62 21.33 -1.47
CA GLY A 277 1.45 21.39 -2.35
C GLY A 277 0.80 20.03 -2.68
N SER A 278 1.37 18.89 -2.28
CA SER A 278 0.68 17.59 -2.41
C SER A 278 -0.62 17.59 -1.62
N ARG A 279 -1.69 17.14 -2.27
CA ARG A 279 -3.00 16.88 -1.68
C ARG A 279 -3.58 15.59 -2.21
N PRO A 280 -4.28 14.79 -1.40
CA PRO A 280 -4.88 13.55 -1.87
C PRO A 280 -5.84 13.78 -3.04
N THR A 281 -5.75 12.92 -4.04
CA THR A 281 -6.67 12.81 -5.18
C THR A 281 -7.26 11.41 -5.25
N THR A 282 -8.22 11.20 -6.15
CA THR A 282 -8.91 9.93 -6.35
C THR A 282 -8.64 9.38 -7.75
N HIS A 283 -9.00 8.13 -7.99
CA HIS A 283 -8.89 7.55 -9.34
C HIS A 283 -9.82 8.23 -10.36
N ASP A 284 -10.89 8.88 -9.91
CA ASP A 284 -11.87 9.58 -10.77
C ASP A 284 -11.36 10.97 -11.20
N ASP A 285 -10.58 11.65 -10.33
CA ASP A 285 -9.93 12.94 -10.61
C ASP A 285 -8.48 12.87 -10.09
N PRO A 286 -7.55 12.24 -10.87
CA PRO A 286 -6.26 11.81 -10.36
C PRO A 286 -5.19 12.89 -10.33
N THR A 287 -5.34 13.99 -11.08
CA THR A 287 -4.28 14.98 -11.30
C THR A 287 -4.74 16.40 -11.04
N PHE A 288 -3.80 17.27 -10.71
CA PHE A 288 -4.00 18.72 -10.66
C PHE A 288 -2.71 19.45 -11.03
N ALA A 289 -2.85 20.71 -11.45
CA ALA A 289 -1.71 21.54 -11.82
C ALA A 289 -1.11 22.24 -10.58
N VAL A 290 0.22 22.31 -10.53
CA VAL A 290 1.01 23.13 -9.61
C VAL A 290 2.06 23.83 -10.45
N HIS A 291 2.01 25.15 -10.55
CA HIS A 291 2.75 25.91 -11.56
C HIS A 291 2.53 25.34 -12.97
N ASP A 292 3.57 25.10 -13.72
CA ASP A 292 3.50 24.47 -15.04
C ASP A 292 3.68 22.93 -15.01
N SER A 293 3.58 22.32 -13.81
CA SER A 293 3.74 20.88 -13.60
C SER A 293 2.41 20.22 -13.24
N ILE A 294 2.35 18.89 -13.43
CA ILE A 294 1.18 18.07 -13.12
C ILE A 294 1.50 17.19 -11.90
N TYR A 295 0.65 17.24 -10.89
CA TYR A 295 0.69 16.35 -9.75
C TYR A 295 -0.30 15.21 -9.91
N TYR A 296 0.16 13.99 -9.63
CA TYR A 296 -0.64 12.78 -9.47
C TYR A 296 -0.46 12.28 -8.03
N CYS A 297 -1.50 12.40 -7.21
CA CYS A 297 -1.45 12.13 -5.78
C CYS A 297 -2.60 11.21 -5.34
N VAL A 298 -2.89 10.18 -6.13
CA VAL A 298 -3.99 9.25 -5.84
C VAL A 298 -3.67 8.41 -4.63
N ALA A 299 -4.49 8.53 -3.59
CA ALA A 299 -4.45 7.65 -2.44
C ALA A 299 -4.83 6.21 -2.83
N ASN A 300 -4.21 5.22 -2.19
CA ASN A 300 -4.50 3.81 -2.47
C ASN A 300 -4.26 3.38 -3.93
N MET A 301 -3.16 3.83 -4.54
CA MET A 301 -2.79 3.44 -5.91
C MET A 301 -2.94 1.94 -6.22
N PRO A 302 -2.56 0.99 -5.31
CA PRO A 302 -2.71 -0.44 -5.58
C PRO A 302 -4.15 -0.91 -5.80
N GLY A 303 -5.14 -0.13 -5.36
CA GLY A 303 -6.56 -0.40 -5.62
C GLY A 303 -6.94 -0.36 -7.11
N ALA A 304 -6.16 0.32 -7.94
CA ALA A 304 -6.37 0.38 -9.41
C ALA A 304 -6.10 -0.95 -10.13
N VAL A 305 -5.38 -1.88 -9.51
CA VAL A 305 -5.03 -3.18 -10.09
C VAL A 305 -5.43 -4.33 -9.15
N PRO A 306 -6.74 -4.45 -8.84
CA PRO A 306 -7.21 -5.32 -7.76
C PRO A 306 -6.87 -6.80 -7.99
N GLU A 307 -6.86 -7.29 -9.22
CA GLU A 307 -6.48 -8.69 -9.51
C GLU A 307 -5.02 -8.97 -9.10
N THR A 308 -4.08 -8.09 -9.48
CA THR A 308 -2.67 -8.22 -9.10
C THR A 308 -2.49 -8.02 -7.61
N ALA A 309 -3.11 -6.98 -7.06
CA ALA A 309 -2.96 -6.59 -5.65
C ALA A 309 -3.54 -7.64 -4.70
N THR A 310 -4.69 -8.24 -5.02
CA THR A 310 -5.28 -9.34 -4.26
C THR A 310 -4.34 -10.54 -4.20
N ARG A 311 -3.81 -10.99 -5.33
CA ARG A 311 -2.87 -12.13 -5.37
C ARG A 311 -1.59 -11.84 -4.59
N ALA A 312 -1.00 -10.67 -4.78
CA ALA A 312 0.22 -10.27 -4.09
C ALA A 312 0.03 -10.17 -2.57
N LEU A 313 -1.07 -9.54 -2.13
CA LEU A 313 -1.39 -9.39 -0.71
C LEU A 313 -1.66 -10.76 -0.07
N THR A 314 -2.54 -11.56 -0.68
CA THR A 314 -2.93 -12.86 -0.10
C THR A 314 -1.76 -13.83 -0.04
N ASN A 315 -0.83 -13.82 -1.00
CA ASN A 315 0.40 -14.61 -0.90
C ASN A 315 1.23 -14.24 0.34
N ALA A 316 1.29 -12.96 0.69
CA ALA A 316 2.04 -12.50 1.86
C ALA A 316 1.29 -12.75 3.18
N THR A 317 -0.05 -12.58 3.20
CA THR A 317 -0.85 -12.69 4.44
C THR A 317 -1.19 -14.13 4.80
N LEU A 318 -1.34 -15.03 3.81
CA LEU A 318 -1.81 -16.40 4.01
C LEU A 318 -1.03 -17.21 5.06
N PRO A 319 0.32 -17.13 5.15
CA PRO A 319 1.07 -17.84 6.20
C PRO A 319 0.66 -17.40 7.61
N TYR A 320 0.42 -16.11 7.81
CA TYR A 320 0.00 -15.54 9.10
C TYR A 320 -1.47 -15.90 9.40
N VAL A 321 -2.35 -15.84 8.40
CA VAL A 321 -3.75 -16.28 8.53
C VAL A 321 -3.81 -17.74 8.96
N SER A 322 -3.04 -18.63 8.30
CA SER A 322 -2.94 -20.05 8.63
C SER A 322 -2.41 -20.25 10.06
N ALA A 323 -1.39 -19.50 10.48
CA ALA A 323 -0.84 -19.58 11.84
C ALA A 323 -1.86 -19.17 12.91
N ILE A 324 -2.57 -18.05 12.69
CA ILE A 324 -3.62 -17.58 13.61
C ILE A 324 -4.78 -18.58 13.63
N ALA A 325 -5.23 -19.07 12.49
CA ALA A 325 -6.34 -20.00 12.38
C ALA A 325 -6.06 -21.34 13.07
N SER A 326 -4.84 -21.86 12.95
CA SER A 326 -4.47 -23.16 13.50
C SER A 326 -4.15 -23.14 14.98
N LYS A 327 -3.60 -22.03 15.50
CA LYS A 327 -3.07 -21.95 16.87
C LYS A 327 -3.88 -21.03 17.79
N GLY A 328 -4.76 -20.20 17.23
CA GLY A 328 -5.33 -19.04 17.90
C GLY A 328 -4.34 -17.89 18.01
N TRP A 329 -4.85 -16.68 18.23
CA TRP A 329 -4.02 -15.46 18.25
C TRP A 329 -2.87 -15.54 19.27
N ASP A 330 -3.15 -15.88 20.51
CA ASP A 330 -2.16 -15.81 21.58
C ASP A 330 -0.96 -16.74 21.34
N ARG A 331 -1.22 -17.94 20.87
CA ARG A 331 -0.17 -18.89 20.56
C ARG A 331 0.59 -18.50 19.28
N ALA A 332 -0.11 -18.06 18.23
CA ALA A 332 0.52 -17.61 17.00
C ALA A 332 1.46 -16.41 17.25
N ALA A 333 1.02 -15.43 18.04
CA ALA A 333 1.83 -14.28 18.42
C ALA A 333 3.03 -14.66 19.31
N SER A 334 2.86 -15.65 20.22
CA SER A 334 3.96 -16.15 21.04
C SER A 334 5.04 -16.88 20.23
N ASP A 335 4.64 -17.55 19.15
CA ASP A 335 5.55 -18.32 18.29
C ASP A 335 6.24 -17.43 17.22
N ASP A 336 5.67 -16.27 16.90
CA ASP A 336 6.18 -15.35 15.88
C ASP A 336 6.22 -13.90 16.39
N ALA A 337 7.42 -13.44 16.73
CA ALA A 337 7.65 -12.09 17.23
C ALA A 337 7.33 -10.98 16.18
N ALA A 338 7.39 -11.29 14.89
CA ALA A 338 7.00 -10.35 13.84
C ALA A 338 5.48 -10.18 13.81
N LEU A 339 4.73 -11.27 13.87
CA LEU A 339 3.28 -11.26 13.95
C LEU A 339 2.80 -10.57 15.24
N ALA A 340 3.47 -10.79 16.38
CA ALA A 340 3.13 -10.15 17.65
C ALA A 340 3.11 -8.63 17.57
N LYS A 341 4.01 -8.01 16.77
CA LYS A 341 4.03 -6.56 16.53
C LYS A 341 2.81 -6.07 15.73
N GLY A 342 2.10 -6.99 15.06
CA GLY A 342 0.83 -6.67 14.39
C GLY A 342 -0.29 -6.26 15.33
N LEU A 343 -0.20 -6.58 16.62
CA LEU A 343 -1.25 -6.31 17.59
C LEU A 343 -1.37 -4.81 17.90
N ASN A 344 -2.53 -4.24 17.59
CA ASN A 344 -2.81 -2.83 17.84
C ASN A 344 -3.81 -2.62 19.00
N VAL A 345 -4.87 -3.45 19.08
CA VAL A 345 -5.87 -3.38 20.14
C VAL A 345 -6.18 -4.80 20.65
N LYS A 346 -6.33 -4.97 21.95
CA LYS A 346 -6.78 -6.23 22.58
C LYS A 346 -7.45 -5.96 23.92
N GLY A 347 -8.58 -6.64 24.16
CA GLY A 347 -9.28 -6.59 25.44
C GLY A 347 -9.64 -5.17 25.91
N GLY A 348 -10.07 -4.32 24.98
CA GLY A 348 -10.47 -2.95 25.28
C GLY A 348 -9.29 -1.99 25.54
N ARG A 349 -8.06 -2.34 25.11
CA ARG A 349 -6.87 -1.51 25.31
C ARG A 349 -6.07 -1.36 24.01
N ILE A 350 -5.54 -0.17 23.78
CA ILE A 350 -4.53 0.07 22.75
C ILE A 350 -3.22 -0.56 23.23
N VAL A 351 -2.61 -1.39 22.40
CA VAL A 351 -1.35 -2.10 22.70
C VAL A 351 -0.16 -1.43 22.01
N LEU A 352 -0.39 -0.83 20.84
CA LEU A 352 0.66 -0.17 20.07
C LEU A 352 0.84 1.29 20.54
N ASP A 353 1.99 1.59 21.16
CA ASP A 353 2.31 2.92 21.71
C ASP A 353 2.14 4.06 20.68
N ALA A 354 2.52 3.83 19.43
CA ALA A 354 2.37 4.85 18.38
C ALA A 354 0.92 5.27 18.14
N VAL A 355 -0.03 4.35 18.29
CA VAL A 355 -1.47 4.64 18.20
C VAL A 355 -1.94 5.41 19.45
N ALA A 356 -1.52 4.99 20.63
CA ALA A 356 -1.84 5.69 21.87
C ALA A 356 -1.33 7.13 21.84
N GLN A 357 -0.07 7.34 21.47
CA GLN A 357 0.54 8.67 21.35
C GLN A 357 -0.18 9.55 20.31
N ALA A 358 -0.55 9.01 19.16
CA ALA A 358 -1.27 9.76 18.12
C ALA A 358 -2.63 10.29 18.59
N HIS A 359 -3.25 9.61 19.55
CA HIS A 359 -4.55 10.00 20.10
C HIS A 359 -4.46 10.70 21.46
N GLY A 360 -3.24 10.92 22.00
CA GLY A 360 -3.04 11.57 23.30
C GLY A 360 -3.52 10.71 24.49
N LEU A 361 -3.36 9.39 24.37
CA LEU A 361 -3.79 8.39 25.37
C LEU A 361 -2.57 7.70 26.00
#